data_2de5abc4c28ea679f94b14c0e7c6e6ec
#
_entry.id   2de5abc4c28ea679f94b14c0e7c6e6ec
#
_cell.length_a   1.000
_cell.length_b   1.000
_cell.length_c   1.000
_cell.angle_alpha   90.00
_cell.angle_beta   90.00
_cell.angle_gamma   90.00
#
_symmetry.space_group_name_H-M   'P 1'
#
loop_
_entity.id
_entity.type
_entity.pdbx_description
1 polymer ?
#
loop_
_entity_poly.entity_id
_entity_poly.type
_entity_poly.pdbx_seq_one_letter_code
_entity_poly.pdbx_strand_id
1 'polypeptide(L)'
;MSAGNIVQVIGAVVDVEFPRGSVPHIFDALTVDNTDITLEVQQQLGDGVVRTIALGSTDGLKRNAAVTNTGEGIKVPVGTKTLGRIMDVLGRPIDEAGDIGEDERWVIHRTAPGFEDQAVSDELLETGIKVIDLICPFAKGGKVGLFGGAGVGKTVNMMELIRNIAIEHSGYSVFAGVGERTREGNDFYHEMKDSNVLDKVALVYGQMNEPPGNRLRVALTGLTMAEFFRDEGRDVLLFIDNIYRYTLAGTEVSALLGRMPSAVGYQPTLAEEMGRLQERITSTKTGSITSIQAVYVPADDLTDPSPATTFAHLDATVVLSRQIASLGIYPAVDPLDSTSRQLDPLVVGKEHYDVARKVQNTLQRYKELKDIIAILGMDELSEEDRSTVARARKIERFFSQPFFVAEVFTGASGKYVSLKETIRGFKMIVEGECDSLPEQAFYMVGTIDEAFEKAKNL
;
A
#
# COMPACT_ATOMS: atom_id res chain seq x y z
N MET A 1 -38.30 -0.51 -4.61
CA MET A 1 -37.36 0.33 -5.39
C MET A 1 -38.12 1.56 -5.84
N SER A 2 -37.59 2.75 -5.57
CA SER A 2 -38.19 4.02 -6.02
C SER A 2 -37.56 4.43 -7.35
N ALA A 3 -38.36 5.05 -8.20
CA ALA A 3 -37.93 5.53 -9.51
C ALA A 3 -37.87 7.05 -9.52
N GLY A 4 -36.83 7.58 -10.16
CA GLY A 4 -36.61 9.02 -10.37
C GLY A 4 -36.21 9.32 -11.80
N ASN A 5 -35.96 10.59 -12.09
CA ASN A 5 -35.56 11.04 -13.39
C ASN A 5 -34.37 11.99 -13.29
N ILE A 6 -33.46 11.93 -14.25
CA ILE A 6 -32.35 12.85 -14.35
C ILE A 6 -32.87 14.26 -14.67
N VAL A 7 -32.49 15.24 -13.85
CA VAL A 7 -32.84 16.64 -14.07
C VAL A 7 -31.68 17.46 -14.62
N GLN A 8 -30.46 17.08 -14.30
CA GLN A 8 -29.25 17.78 -14.75
C GLN A 8 -28.05 16.86 -14.80
N VAL A 9 -27.16 17.05 -15.78
CA VAL A 9 -25.87 16.38 -15.90
C VAL A 9 -24.78 17.46 -16.02
N ILE A 10 -23.84 17.49 -15.09
CA ILE A 10 -22.71 18.42 -15.09
C ILE A 10 -21.42 17.60 -14.94
N GLY A 11 -20.81 17.19 -16.06
CA GLY A 11 -19.65 16.31 -16.03
C GLY A 11 -19.96 15.00 -15.31
N ALA A 12 -19.19 14.69 -14.29
CA ALA A 12 -19.38 13.49 -13.47
C ALA A 12 -20.49 13.61 -12.40
N VAL A 13 -21.13 14.76 -12.26
CA VAL A 13 -22.22 15.01 -11.31
C VAL A 13 -23.55 14.92 -12.03
N VAL A 14 -24.49 14.15 -11.47
CA VAL A 14 -25.83 13.96 -12.01
C VAL A 14 -26.85 14.26 -10.91
N ASP A 15 -27.77 15.19 -11.19
CA ASP A 15 -28.89 15.50 -10.29
C ASP A 15 -30.12 14.69 -10.72
N VAL A 16 -30.74 14.03 -9.77
CA VAL A 16 -31.88 13.14 -9.98
C VAL A 16 -33.03 13.56 -9.06
N GLU A 17 -34.23 13.69 -9.63
CA GLU A 17 -35.43 14.00 -8.90
C GLU A 17 -36.24 12.72 -8.59
N PHE A 18 -36.64 12.58 -7.32
CA PHE A 18 -37.50 11.51 -6.81
C PHE A 18 -38.75 12.10 -6.20
N PRO A 19 -39.88 11.30 -6.14
CA PRO A 19 -41.04 11.69 -5.38
C PRO A 19 -40.68 11.99 -3.90
N ARG A 20 -41.28 13.02 -3.30
CA ARG A 20 -40.93 13.49 -1.94
C ARG A 20 -40.96 12.41 -0.85
N GLY A 21 -41.74 11.40 -1.00
CA GLY A 21 -41.82 10.28 -0.03
C GLY A 21 -40.82 9.15 -0.24
N SER A 22 -39.98 9.23 -1.26
CA SER A 22 -39.03 8.15 -1.65
C SER A 22 -37.64 8.67 -2.06
N VAL A 23 -37.20 9.73 -1.40
CA VAL A 23 -35.88 10.31 -1.65
C VAL A 23 -34.78 9.36 -1.17
N PRO A 24 -33.78 9.05 -1.99
CA PRO A 24 -32.65 8.18 -1.61
C PRO A 24 -31.84 8.74 -0.44
N HIS A 25 -31.26 7.84 0.34
CA HIS A 25 -30.30 8.20 1.38
C HIS A 25 -28.91 8.50 0.80
N ILE A 26 -28.10 9.20 1.59
CA ILE A 26 -26.70 9.43 1.24
C ILE A 26 -26.00 8.09 1.08
N PHE A 27 -25.17 7.96 0.04
CA PHE A 27 -24.47 6.75 -0.40
C PHE A 27 -25.34 5.64 -1.00
N ASP A 28 -26.64 5.85 -1.17
CA ASP A 28 -27.44 4.89 -1.95
C ASP A 28 -26.90 4.81 -3.39
N ALA A 29 -26.88 3.61 -3.92
CA ALA A 29 -26.55 3.33 -5.31
C ALA A 29 -27.80 3.45 -6.18
N LEU A 30 -27.71 4.23 -7.23
CA LEU A 30 -28.74 4.43 -8.23
C LEU A 30 -28.29 3.82 -9.55
N THR A 31 -29.17 3.13 -10.25
CA THR A 31 -28.90 2.63 -11.60
C THR A 31 -29.65 3.44 -12.63
N VAL A 32 -28.99 3.85 -13.70
CA VAL A 32 -29.64 4.55 -14.82
C VAL A 32 -30.18 3.49 -15.77
N ASP A 33 -31.49 3.48 -15.99
CA ASP A 33 -32.16 2.44 -16.77
C ASP A 33 -31.61 2.39 -18.21
N ASN A 34 -31.49 1.16 -18.71
CA ASN A 34 -30.91 0.87 -20.04
C ASN A 34 -29.45 1.32 -20.25
N THR A 35 -28.70 1.47 -19.17
CA THR A 35 -27.26 1.76 -19.19
C THR A 35 -26.54 0.95 -18.13
N ASP A 36 -25.21 0.90 -18.21
CA ASP A 36 -24.35 0.27 -17.20
C ASP A 36 -23.85 1.28 -16.14
N ILE A 37 -24.47 2.47 -16.08
CA ILE A 37 -24.02 3.56 -15.23
C ILE A 37 -24.66 3.43 -13.85
N THR A 38 -23.81 3.43 -12.84
CA THR A 38 -24.20 3.53 -11.42
C THR A 38 -23.87 4.92 -10.90
N LEU A 39 -24.81 5.49 -10.15
CA LEU A 39 -24.67 6.78 -9.49
C LEU A 39 -24.63 6.56 -7.97
N GLU A 40 -23.86 7.33 -7.26
CA GLU A 40 -23.83 7.33 -5.79
C GLU A 40 -24.35 8.66 -5.26
N VAL A 41 -25.34 8.61 -4.39
CA VAL A 41 -25.92 9.80 -3.77
C VAL A 41 -24.93 10.47 -2.83
N GLN A 42 -24.65 11.77 -3.07
CA GLN A 42 -23.73 12.57 -2.26
C GLN A 42 -24.42 13.61 -1.41
N GLN A 43 -25.48 14.21 -1.91
CA GLN A 43 -26.21 15.31 -1.26
C GLN A 43 -27.70 15.20 -1.56
N GLN A 44 -28.51 15.63 -0.59
CA GLN A 44 -29.95 15.91 -0.79
C GLN A 44 -30.10 17.43 -0.93
N LEU A 45 -30.59 17.87 -2.09
CA LEU A 45 -30.72 19.32 -2.40
C LEU A 45 -32.04 19.94 -1.97
N GLY A 46 -32.99 19.11 -1.51
CA GLY A 46 -34.37 19.51 -1.23
C GLY A 46 -35.30 19.25 -2.42
N ASP A 47 -36.61 19.34 -2.18
CA ASP A 47 -37.67 19.13 -3.17
C ASP A 47 -37.61 17.79 -3.93
N GLY A 48 -37.03 16.75 -3.30
CA GLY A 48 -36.87 15.43 -3.90
C GLY A 48 -35.66 15.29 -4.82
N VAL A 49 -34.84 16.32 -4.97
CA VAL A 49 -33.63 16.28 -5.80
C VAL A 49 -32.43 15.81 -4.97
N VAL A 50 -31.71 14.83 -5.50
CA VAL A 50 -30.44 14.36 -4.96
C VAL A 50 -29.31 14.63 -5.96
N ARG A 51 -28.15 15.00 -5.43
CA ARG A 51 -26.94 15.18 -6.23
C ARG A 51 -26.07 13.94 -6.07
N THR A 52 -25.66 13.39 -7.20
CA THR A 52 -24.89 12.15 -7.26
C THR A 52 -23.56 12.33 -7.99
N ILE A 53 -22.62 11.42 -7.73
CA ILE A 53 -21.45 11.24 -8.58
C ILE A 53 -21.62 9.97 -9.41
N ALA A 54 -21.19 10.02 -10.67
CA ALA A 54 -21.21 8.87 -11.55
C ALA A 54 -19.96 7.99 -11.33
N LEU A 55 -20.18 6.68 -11.30
CA LEU A 55 -19.14 5.66 -11.31
C LEU A 55 -18.99 5.05 -12.70
N GLY A 56 -18.78 5.91 -13.65
CA GLY A 56 -18.65 5.59 -15.08
C GLY A 56 -18.80 6.88 -15.90
N SER A 57 -18.55 6.79 -17.22
CA SER A 57 -18.74 7.92 -18.11
C SER A 57 -20.21 8.34 -18.15
N THR A 58 -20.45 9.63 -18.05
CA THR A 58 -21.80 10.24 -18.19
C THR A 58 -22.12 10.60 -19.64
N ASP A 59 -21.24 10.27 -20.59
CA ASP A 59 -21.45 10.55 -22.00
C ASP A 59 -22.71 9.86 -22.53
N GLY A 60 -23.56 10.64 -23.16
CA GLY A 60 -24.82 10.15 -23.70
C GLY A 60 -26.00 10.12 -22.71
N LEU A 61 -25.80 10.44 -21.44
CA LEU A 61 -26.90 10.59 -20.50
C LEU A 61 -27.80 11.77 -20.90
N LYS A 62 -29.09 11.54 -20.83
CA LYS A 62 -30.10 12.53 -21.20
C LYS A 62 -30.91 12.98 -19.99
N ARG A 63 -31.34 14.24 -20.02
CA ARG A 63 -32.35 14.74 -19.11
C ARG A 63 -33.64 13.88 -19.25
N ASN A 64 -34.33 13.66 -18.16
CA ASN A 64 -35.50 12.80 -18.03
C ASN A 64 -35.24 11.30 -18.23
N ALA A 65 -33.99 10.84 -18.32
CA ALA A 65 -33.71 9.42 -18.26
C ALA A 65 -34.15 8.83 -16.91
N ALA A 66 -34.74 7.65 -16.96
CA ALA A 66 -35.22 6.97 -15.76
C ALA A 66 -34.05 6.43 -14.90
N VAL A 67 -34.19 6.58 -13.60
CA VAL A 67 -33.20 6.14 -12.62
C VAL A 67 -33.91 5.34 -11.53
N THR A 68 -33.36 4.19 -11.18
CA THR A 68 -33.88 3.32 -10.13
C THR A 68 -32.99 3.38 -8.90
N ASN A 69 -33.58 3.67 -7.73
CA ASN A 69 -32.90 3.53 -6.46
C ASN A 69 -32.83 2.05 -6.03
N THR A 70 -31.64 1.53 -5.80
CA THR A 70 -31.46 0.16 -5.31
C THR A 70 -31.89 0.00 -3.84
N GLY A 71 -31.98 1.10 -3.10
CA GLY A 71 -32.29 1.12 -1.66
C GLY A 71 -31.10 0.76 -0.76
N GLU A 72 -29.94 0.57 -1.33
CA GLU A 72 -28.70 0.16 -0.64
C GLU A 72 -27.49 0.90 -1.23
N GLY A 73 -26.39 0.90 -0.49
CA GLY A 73 -25.11 1.40 -1.00
C GLY A 73 -24.53 0.47 -2.07
N ILE A 74 -23.44 0.93 -2.67
CA ILE A 74 -22.69 0.14 -3.66
C ILE A 74 -22.19 -1.14 -3.01
N LYS A 75 -22.53 -2.28 -3.64
CA LYS A 75 -22.08 -3.62 -3.23
C LYS A 75 -21.07 -4.18 -4.21
N VAL A 76 -20.04 -4.80 -3.69
CA VAL A 76 -18.98 -5.44 -4.48
C VAL A 76 -18.85 -6.91 -4.10
N PRO A 77 -18.42 -7.79 -5.02
CA PRO A 77 -18.20 -9.19 -4.71
C PRO A 77 -17.06 -9.33 -3.72
N VAL A 78 -17.17 -10.31 -2.84
CA VAL A 78 -16.16 -10.64 -1.84
C VAL A 78 -15.89 -12.15 -1.83
N GLY A 79 -14.82 -12.58 -1.20
CA GLY A 79 -14.47 -13.97 -1.04
C GLY A 79 -13.45 -14.50 -2.04
N THR A 80 -13.18 -15.79 -1.98
CA THR A 80 -12.10 -16.44 -2.75
C THR A 80 -12.28 -16.37 -4.27
N LYS A 81 -13.49 -16.14 -4.75
CA LYS A 81 -13.77 -15.95 -6.18
C LYS A 81 -13.15 -14.67 -6.76
N THR A 82 -12.81 -13.70 -5.92
CA THR A 82 -12.12 -12.46 -6.32
C THR A 82 -10.63 -12.64 -6.53
N LEU A 83 -10.05 -13.70 -5.98
CA LEU A 83 -8.61 -13.97 -6.08
C LEU A 83 -8.21 -14.31 -7.51
N GLY A 84 -7.11 -13.73 -7.95
CA GLY A 84 -6.62 -13.89 -9.31
C GLY A 84 -7.36 -13.07 -10.36
N ARG A 85 -8.31 -12.23 -9.95
CA ARG A 85 -9.18 -11.46 -10.83
C ARG A 85 -8.86 -9.97 -10.79
N ILE A 86 -9.09 -9.31 -11.92
CA ILE A 86 -9.05 -7.84 -12.01
C ILE A 86 -10.48 -7.33 -12.13
N MET A 87 -10.82 -6.37 -11.30
CA MET A 87 -12.16 -5.79 -11.18
C MET A 87 -12.12 -4.27 -11.27
N ASP A 88 -13.22 -3.69 -11.69
CA ASP A 88 -13.46 -2.24 -11.61
C ASP A 88 -13.95 -1.84 -10.21
N VAL A 89 -14.25 -0.54 -10.02
CA VAL A 89 -14.75 0.01 -8.76
C VAL A 89 -16.03 -0.65 -8.26
N LEU A 90 -16.86 -1.17 -9.15
CA LEU A 90 -18.11 -1.88 -8.82
C LEU A 90 -17.90 -3.39 -8.63
N GLY A 91 -16.67 -3.86 -8.71
CA GLY A 91 -16.34 -5.27 -8.61
C GLY A 91 -16.69 -6.08 -9.86
N ARG A 92 -16.90 -5.42 -11.00
CA ARG A 92 -17.13 -6.09 -12.29
C ARG A 92 -15.78 -6.54 -12.88
N PRO A 93 -15.69 -7.77 -13.40
CA PRO A 93 -14.44 -8.26 -13.99
C PRO A 93 -14.09 -7.48 -15.26
N ILE A 94 -12.81 -7.13 -15.39
CA ILE A 94 -12.24 -6.46 -16.57
C ILE A 94 -11.09 -7.24 -17.20
N ASP A 95 -10.90 -8.48 -16.75
CA ASP A 95 -9.81 -9.38 -17.17
C ASP A 95 -10.22 -10.40 -18.26
N GLU A 96 -11.44 -10.29 -18.80
CA GLU A 96 -12.01 -11.19 -19.80
C GLU A 96 -12.03 -12.68 -19.37
N ALA A 97 -11.90 -12.96 -18.07
CA ALA A 97 -11.88 -14.32 -17.54
C ALA A 97 -13.27 -14.84 -17.10
N GLY A 98 -14.33 -14.18 -17.53
CA GLY A 98 -15.71 -14.54 -17.21
C GLY A 98 -16.25 -13.89 -15.94
N ASP A 99 -17.49 -14.18 -15.62
CA ASP A 99 -18.19 -13.62 -14.45
C ASP A 99 -17.61 -14.17 -13.14
N ILE A 100 -17.59 -13.31 -12.09
CA ILE A 100 -17.14 -13.68 -10.75
C ILE A 100 -18.25 -14.38 -9.97
N GLY A 101 -19.53 -14.18 -10.37
CA GLY A 101 -20.71 -14.65 -9.67
C GLY A 101 -21.23 -13.65 -8.63
N GLU A 102 -22.44 -13.92 -8.15
CA GLU A 102 -23.16 -13.00 -7.25
C GLU A 102 -23.39 -13.58 -5.85
N ASP A 103 -22.67 -14.62 -5.45
CA ASP A 103 -22.96 -15.41 -4.24
C ASP A 103 -22.89 -14.56 -2.96
N GLU A 104 -21.90 -13.69 -2.83
CA GLU A 104 -21.77 -12.81 -1.68
C GLU A 104 -21.22 -11.43 -2.11
N ARG A 105 -21.93 -10.40 -1.70
CA ARG A 105 -21.57 -9.00 -1.99
C ARG A 105 -21.73 -8.15 -0.74
N TRP A 106 -20.72 -7.32 -0.48
CA TRP A 106 -20.71 -6.41 0.66
C TRP A 106 -20.74 -4.95 0.23
N VAL A 107 -21.42 -4.14 1.05
CA VAL A 107 -21.45 -2.67 0.85
C VAL A 107 -20.07 -2.08 1.12
N ILE A 108 -19.63 -1.16 0.25
CA ILE A 108 -18.30 -0.53 0.39
C ILE A 108 -18.24 0.52 1.52
N HIS A 109 -19.36 1.14 1.85
CA HIS A 109 -19.47 2.07 2.98
C HIS A 109 -19.80 1.29 4.25
N ARG A 110 -18.76 0.89 4.96
CA ARG A 110 -18.87 0.18 6.23
C ARG A 110 -18.29 1.04 7.35
N THR A 111 -18.77 0.84 8.56
CA THR A 111 -18.17 1.43 9.75
C THR A 111 -16.87 0.70 10.11
N ALA A 112 -15.92 1.43 10.69
CA ALA A 112 -14.74 0.82 11.29
C ALA A 112 -15.15 -0.17 12.40
N PRO A 113 -14.36 -1.22 12.65
CA PRO A 113 -14.60 -2.12 13.78
C PRO A 113 -14.73 -1.37 15.10
N GLY A 114 -15.69 -1.78 15.93
CA GLY A 114 -15.91 -1.19 17.24
C GLY A 114 -14.69 -1.36 18.15
N PHE A 115 -14.57 -0.51 19.16
CA PHE A 115 -13.46 -0.57 20.13
C PHE A 115 -13.31 -1.96 20.77
N GLU A 116 -14.43 -2.63 21.03
CA GLU A 116 -14.44 -3.96 21.64
C GLU A 116 -13.97 -5.06 20.67
N ASP A 117 -14.09 -4.86 19.38
CA ASP A 117 -13.73 -5.83 18.33
C ASP A 117 -12.27 -5.73 17.93
N GLN A 118 -11.64 -4.60 18.21
CA GLN A 118 -10.23 -4.38 17.88
C GLN A 118 -9.32 -5.21 18.77
N ALA A 119 -8.32 -5.83 18.18
CA ALA A 119 -7.25 -6.47 18.92
C ALA A 119 -6.17 -5.44 19.26
N VAL A 120 -5.73 -5.45 20.51
CA VAL A 120 -4.45 -4.81 20.86
C VAL A 120 -3.37 -5.81 20.46
N SER A 121 -2.73 -5.55 19.34
CA SER A 121 -1.68 -6.43 18.83
C SER A 121 -0.36 -5.69 18.80
N ASP A 122 0.56 -6.11 19.65
CA ASP A 122 1.99 -5.80 19.57
C ASP A 122 2.71 -6.85 18.67
N GLU A 123 1.95 -7.66 17.95
CA GLU A 123 2.48 -8.71 17.11
C GLU A 123 3.08 -8.12 15.83
N LEU A 124 4.32 -8.50 15.54
CA LEU A 124 5.01 -8.10 14.34
C LEU A 124 4.61 -8.98 13.16
N LEU A 125 4.49 -8.37 11.99
CA LEU A 125 4.37 -9.08 10.73
C LEU A 125 5.77 -9.32 10.17
N GLU A 126 6.25 -10.54 10.26
CA GLU A 126 7.54 -10.93 9.69
C GLU A 126 7.45 -11.01 8.17
N THR A 127 8.23 -10.19 7.49
CA THR A 127 8.18 -10.07 6.01
C THR A 127 9.18 -10.99 5.31
N GLY A 128 10.19 -11.46 6.02
CA GLY A 128 11.30 -12.22 5.44
C GLY A 128 12.31 -11.36 4.66
N ILE A 129 12.15 -10.05 4.70
CA ILE A 129 13.04 -9.08 4.07
C ILE A 129 13.88 -8.42 5.16
N LYS A 130 15.19 -8.67 5.14
CA LYS A 130 16.11 -8.27 6.22
C LYS A 130 16.01 -6.81 6.62
N VAL A 131 16.07 -5.91 5.66
CA VAL A 131 16.07 -4.47 5.93
C VAL A 131 14.75 -3.99 6.53
N ILE A 132 13.63 -4.53 6.10
CA ILE A 132 12.32 -4.19 6.64
C ILE A 132 12.19 -4.71 8.07
N ASP A 133 12.45 -5.99 8.28
CA ASP A 133 12.24 -6.62 9.59
C ASP A 133 13.17 -6.08 10.66
N LEU A 134 14.40 -5.68 10.30
CA LEU A 134 15.35 -5.12 11.25
C LEU A 134 15.08 -3.64 11.57
N ILE A 135 14.90 -2.81 10.54
CA ILE A 135 14.93 -1.33 10.65
C ILE A 135 13.53 -0.73 10.77
N CYS A 136 12.59 -1.22 10.01
CA CYS A 136 11.22 -0.70 9.97
C CYS A 136 10.17 -1.82 10.07
N PRO A 137 10.18 -2.61 11.17
CA PRO A 137 9.28 -3.74 11.34
C PRO A 137 7.82 -3.32 11.25
N PHE A 138 7.01 -4.17 10.60
CA PHE A 138 5.59 -3.94 10.43
C PHE A 138 4.81 -4.53 11.61
N ALA A 139 3.81 -3.78 12.09
CA ALA A 139 2.82 -4.32 12.99
C ALA A 139 1.72 -5.06 12.20
N LYS A 140 1.23 -6.18 12.70
CA LYS A 140 -0.02 -6.77 12.19
C LYS A 140 -1.16 -5.78 12.41
N GLY A 141 -1.91 -5.50 11.36
CA GLY A 141 -2.95 -4.47 11.38
C GLY A 141 -2.44 -3.03 11.31
N GLY A 142 -1.14 -2.85 11.11
CA GLY A 142 -0.49 -1.56 10.97
C GLY A 142 -0.62 -0.97 9.57
N LYS A 143 -0.32 0.32 9.48
CA LYS A 143 -0.35 1.10 8.24
C LYS A 143 1.06 1.52 7.88
N VAL A 144 1.51 1.10 6.71
CA VAL A 144 2.87 1.34 6.21
C VAL A 144 2.82 2.27 5.02
N GLY A 145 3.58 3.36 5.07
CA GLY A 145 3.80 4.23 3.92
C GLY A 145 5.02 3.76 3.12
N LEU A 146 4.86 3.59 1.83
CA LEU A 146 5.93 3.25 0.90
C LEU A 146 6.26 4.47 0.04
N PHE A 147 7.45 5.00 0.21
CA PHE A 147 7.97 6.16 -0.50
C PHE A 147 9.03 5.74 -1.50
N GLY A 148 8.99 6.30 -2.68
CA GLY A 148 10.01 6.05 -3.68
C GLY A 148 9.62 6.57 -5.05
N GLY A 149 10.61 7.05 -5.78
CA GLY A 149 10.44 7.47 -7.16
C GLY A 149 10.31 6.28 -8.13
N ALA A 150 10.27 6.58 -9.41
CA ALA A 150 10.25 5.55 -10.44
C ALA A 150 11.59 4.78 -10.49
N GLY A 151 11.53 3.49 -10.75
CA GLY A 151 12.70 2.65 -11.00
C GLY A 151 13.48 2.20 -9.77
N VAL A 152 12.92 2.34 -8.56
CA VAL A 152 13.57 1.90 -7.31
C VAL A 152 13.09 0.53 -6.82
N GLY A 153 12.28 -0.18 -7.59
CA GLY A 153 11.81 -1.52 -7.26
C GLY A 153 10.55 -1.57 -6.39
N LYS A 154 9.71 -0.53 -6.40
CA LYS A 154 8.45 -0.50 -5.62
C LYS A 154 7.57 -1.72 -5.92
N THR A 155 7.31 -1.99 -7.17
CA THR A 155 6.47 -3.11 -7.63
C THR A 155 7.04 -4.47 -7.22
N VAL A 156 8.35 -4.67 -7.37
CA VAL A 156 9.03 -5.92 -7.02
C VAL A 156 8.96 -6.17 -5.50
N ASN A 157 9.11 -5.12 -4.70
CA ASN A 157 8.93 -5.21 -3.23
C ASN A 157 7.50 -5.61 -2.86
N MET A 158 6.50 -5.01 -3.51
CA MET A 158 5.09 -5.38 -3.26
C MET A 158 4.81 -6.83 -3.64
N MET A 159 5.29 -7.30 -4.78
CA MET A 159 5.12 -8.70 -5.21
C MET A 159 5.81 -9.69 -4.25
N GLU A 160 6.99 -9.36 -3.77
CA GLU A 160 7.70 -10.21 -2.79
C GLU A 160 6.93 -10.30 -1.46
N LEU A 161 6.37 -9.20 -0.99
CA LEU A 161 5.52 -9.18 0.19
C LEU A 161 4.25 -10.03 -0.01
N ILE A 162 3.60 -9.92 -1.16
CA ILE A 162 2.44 -10.77 -1.50
C ILE A 162 2.82 -12.24 -1.45
N ARG A 163 3.91 -12.60 -2.09
CA ARG A 163 4.40 -13.99 -2.11
C ARG A 163 4.70 -14.50 -0.70
N ASN A 164 5.45 -13.73 0.09
CA ASN A 164 5.86 -14.14 1.43
C ASN A 164 4.66 -14.28 2.37
N ILE A 165 3.71 -13.36 2.32
CA ILE A 165 2.46 -13.49 3.08
C ILE A 165 1.65 -14.70 2.65
N ALA A 166 1.55 -14.98 1.36
CA ALA A 166 0.79 -16.11 0.86
C ALA A 166 1.39 -17.46 1.28
N ILE A 167 2.70 -17.58 1.23
CA ILE A 167 3.40 -18.86 1.47
C ILE A 167 3.70 -19.07 2.94
N GLU A 168 4.25 -18.06 3.62
CA GLU A 168 4.73 -18.20 5.00
C GLU A 168 3.62 -17.97 6.05
N HIS A 169 2.61 -17.16 5.71
CA HIS A 169 1.53 -16.81 6.64
C HIS A 169 0.14 -17.30 6.18
N SER A 170 0.03 -17.98 5.05
CA SER A 170 -1.22 -18.44 4.46
C SER A 170 -2.27 -17.34 4.30
N GLY A 171 -1.82 -16.11 4.08
CA GLY A 171 -2.65 -14.93 3.93
C GLY A 171 -3.00 -14.62 2.49
N TYR A 172 -3.96 -13.71 2.32
CA TYR A 172 -4.34 -13.17 1.03
C TYR A 172 -3.97 -11.69 0.93
N SER A 173 -3.92 -11.21 -0.29
CA SER A 173 -3.64 -9.80 -0.56
C SER A 173 -4.73 -9.20 -1.44
N VAL A 174 -4.94 -7.91 -1.26
CA VAL A 174 -5.81 -7.11 -2.13
C VAL A 174 -4.99 -5.92 -2.61
N PHE A 175 -5.02 -5.66 -3.90
CA PHE A 175 -4.36 -4.51 -4.51
C PHE A 175 -5.40 -3.54 -5.07
N ALA A 176 -5.40 -2.32 -4.57
CA ALA A 176 -6.24 -1.22 -5.04
C ALA A 176 -5.39 -0.21 -5.82
N GLY A 177 -5.52 -0.22 -7.13
CA GLY A 177 -4.90 0.74 -8.04
C GLY A 177 -5.74 2.01 -8.16
N VAL A 178 -5.30 3.08 -7.50
CA VAL A 178 -6.02 4.36 -7.44
C VAL A 178 -5.39 5.36 -8.39
N GLY A 179 -6.07 5.64 -9.49
CA GLY A 179 -5.62 6.61 -10.48
C GLY A 179 -4.32 6.22 -11.20
N GLU A 180 -3.98 4.94 -11.22
CA GLU A 180 -2.80 4.44 -11.93
C GLU A 180 -2.98 4.44 -13.45
N ARG A 181 -1.89 4.40 -14.19
CA ARG A 181 -1.93 4.25 -15.64
C ARG A 181 -2.36 2.84 -16.00
N THR A 182 -3.23 2.71 -16.99
CA THR A 182 -3.70 1.40 -17.49
C THR A 182 -2.54 0.46 -17.84
N ARG A 183 -1.49 0.99 -18.46
CA ARG A 183 -0.30 0.22 -18.82
C ARG A 183 0.39 -0.35 -17.57
N GLU A 184 0.62 0.47 -16.55
CA GLU A 184 1.29 0.04 -15.31
C GLU A 184 0.48 -1.05 -14.58
N GLY A 185 -0.84 -0.91 -14.56
CA GLY A 185 -1.73 -1.94 -14.00
C GLY A 185 -1.69 -3.25 -14.78
N ASN A 186 -1.61 -3.19 -16.11
CA ASN A 186 -1.49 -4.37 -16.96
C ASN A 186 -0.12 -5.05 -16.81
N ASP A 187 0.95 -4.26 -16.79
CA ASP A 187 2.31 -4.79 -16.57
C ASP A 187 2.39 -5.50 -15.21
N PHE A 188 1.83 -4.89 -14.14
CA PHE A 188 1.77 -5.48 -12.80
C PHE A 188 1.00 -6.82 -12.77
N TYR A 189 -0.11 -6.91 -13.47
CA TYR A 189 -0.88 -8.15 -13.59
C TYR A 189 -0.05 -9.27 -14.22
N HIS A 190 0.63 -8.98 -15.34
CA HIS A 190 1.47 -9.96 -16.01
C HIS A 190 2.67 -10.38 -15.15
N GLU A 191 3.34 -9.45 -14.50
CA GLU A 191 4.44 -9.74 -13.57
C GLU A 191 4.00 -10.66 -12.41
N MET A 192 2.81 -10.43 -11.84
CA MET A 192 2.26 -11.31 -10.80
C MET A 192 1.93 -12.71 -11.34
N LYS A 193 1.43 -12.78 -12.56
CA LYS A 193 1.15 -14.06 -13.23
C LYS A 193 2.43 -14.85 -13.46
N ASP A 194 3.46 -14.21 -13.99
CA ASP A 194 4.75 -14.83 -14.28
C ASP A 194 5.49 -15.27 -13.00
N SER A 195 5.26 -14.54 -11.90
CA SER A 195 5.82 -14.85 -10.57
C SER A 195 4.97 -15.86 -9.77
N ASN A 196 3.89 -16.39 -10.34
CA ASN A 196 2.97 -17.35 -9.69
C ASN A 196 2.38 -16.89 -8.35
N VAL A 197 2.09 -15.60 -8.21
CA VAL A 197 1.45 -15.02 -7.01
C VAL A 197 0.03 -14.52 -7.26
N LEU A 198 -0.40 -14.49 -8.52
CA LEU A 198 -1.69 -13.92 -8.93
C LEU A 198 -2.89 -14.57 -8.23
N ASP A 199 -2.86 -15.88 -8.02
CA ASP A 199 -3.93 -16.65 -7.40
C ASP A 199 -4.16 -16.35 -5.90
N LYS A 200 -3.29 -15.53 -5.30
CA LYS A 200 -3.35 -15.10 -3.90
C LYS A 200 -3.74 -13.63 -3.72
N VAL A 201 -4.05 -12.94 -4.81
CA VAL A 201 -4.34 -11.51 -4.77
C VAL A 201 -5.59 -11.17 -5.57
N ALA A 202 -6.43 -10.30 -5.01
CA ALA A 202 -7.55 -9.66 -5.72
C ALA A 202 -7.11 -8.26 -6.15
N LEU A 203 -7.38 -7.89 -7.41
CA LEU A 203 -7.01 -6.61 -7.98
C LEU A 203 -8.25 -5.79 -8.31
N VAL A 204 -8.27 -4.55 -7.84
CA VAL A 204 -9.31 -3.58 -8.20
C VAL A 204 -8.66 -2.31 -8.73
N TYR A 205 -9.12 -1.84 -9.88
CA TYR A 205 -8.55 -0.67 -10.55
C TYR A 205 -9.59 0.43 -10.76
N GLY A 206 -9.25 1.64 -10.31
CA GLY A 206 -9.87 2.89 -10.71
C GLY A 206 -8.80 3.73 -11.39
N GLN A 207 -8.71 3.61 -12.72
CA GLN A 207 -7.57 4.09 -13.49
C GLN A 207 -7.62 5.59 -13.74
N MET A 208 -6.50 6.15 -14.19
CA MET A 208 -6.30 7.58 -14.40
C MET A 208 -7.31 8.20 -15.39
N ASN A 209 -7.77 7.45 -16.38
CA ASN A 209 -8.73 7.88 -17.39
C ASN A 209 -10.20 7.74 -16.95
N GLU A 210 -10.45 7.14 -15.79
CA GLU A 210 -11.80 6.97 -15.27
C GLU A 210 -12.28 8.21 -14.50
N PRO A 211 -13.60 8.44 -14.38
CA PRO A 211 -14.15 9.55 -13.62
C PRO A 211 -13.67 9.63 -12.17
N PRO A 212 -13.69 10.81 -11.55
CA PRO A 212 -13.19 10.97 -10.17
C PRO A 212 -13.94 10.12 -9.14
N GLY A 213 -15.20 9.80 -9.37
CA GLY A 213 -15.98 8.89 -8.52
C GLY A 213 -15.35 7.48 -8.47
N ASN A 214 -14.93 6.95 -9.61
CA ASN A 214 -14.27 5.65 -9.69
C ASN A 214 -12.95 5.65 -8.92
N ARG A 215 -12.11 6.65 -9.12
CA ARG A 215 -10.82 6.79 -8.44
C ARG A 215 -10.96 7.00 -6.93
N LEU A 216 -12.04 7.67 -6.50
CA LEU A 216 -12.32 7.90 -5.08
C LEU A 216 -12.83 6.65 -4.37
N ARG A 217 -13.62 5.81 -5.04
CA ARG A 217 -14.29 4.66 -4.42
C ARG A 217 -13.52 3.34 -4.55
N VAL A 218 -12.58 3.22 -5.47
CA VAL A 218 -11.85 1.98 -5.69
C VAL A 218 -11.04 1.53 -4.46
N ALA A 219 -10.50 2.46 -3.68
CA ALA A 219 -9.83 2.14 -2.42
C ALA A 219 -10.79 1.49 -1.41
N LEU A 220 -12.03 1.97 -1.34
CA LEU A 220 -13.06 1.37 -0.49
C LEU A 220 -13.49 -0.01 -0.99
N THR A 221 -13.53 -0.21 -2.29
CA THR A 221 -13.81 -1.52 -2.89
C THR A 221 -12.75 -2.54 -2.48
N GLY A 222 -11.47 -2.19 -2.63
CA GLY A 222 -10.37 -3.05 -2.20
C GLY A 222 -10.38 -3.31 -0.70
N LEU A 223 -10.61 -2.29 0.10
CA LEU A 223 -10.71 -2.42 1.56
C LEU A 223 -11.85 -3.35 1.97
N THR A 224 -13.00 -3.28 1.32
CA THR A 224 -14.15 -4.16 1.61
C THR A 224 -13.82 -5.63 1.33
N MET A 225 -13.11 -5.91 0.24
CA MET A 225 -12.63 -7.26 -0.06
C MET A 225 -11.63 -7.76 0.99
N ALA A 226 -10.73 -6.90 1.45
CA ALA A 226 -9.78 -7.20 2.51
C ALA A 226 -10.47 -7.47 3.85
N GLU A 227 -11.50 -6.69 4.19
CA GLU A 227 -12.30 -6.89 5.41
C GLU A 227 -13.01 -8.23 5.45
N PHE A 228 -13.47 -8.73 4.31
CA PHE A 228 -14.07 -10.06 4.23
C PHE A 228 -13.07 -11.15 4.65
N PHE A 229 -11.87 -11.15 4.09
CA PHE A 229 -10.85 -12.13 4.45
C PHE A 229 -10.37 -11.99 5.90
N ARG A 230 -10.27 -10.76 6.41
CA ARG A 230 -9.97 -10.52 7.83
C ARG A 230 -11.03 -11.16 8.73
N ASP A 231 -12.31 -10.94 8.41
CA ASP A 231 -13.42 -11.44 9.22
C ASP A 231 -13.54 -12.97 9.15
N GLU A 232 -12.98 -13.60 8.11
CA GLU A 232 -12.77 -15.06 8.03
C GLU A 232 -11.56 -15.57 8.85
N GLY A 233 -10.86 -14.71 9.56
CA GLY A 233 -9.74 -15.08 10.42
C GLY A 233 -8.38 -15.13 9.73
N ARG A 234 -8.22 -14.40 8.63
CA ARG A 234 -6.96 -14.37 7.87
C ARG A 234 -6.16 -13.11 8.13
N ASP A 235 -4.86 -13.22 7.93
CA ASP A 235 -3.96 -12.07 7.81
C ASP A 235 -3.97 -11.59 6.37
N VAL A 236 -4.35 -10.34 6.17
CA VAL A 236 -4.53 -9.74 4.85
C VAL A 236 -3.56 -8.60 4.64
N LEU A 237 -2.92 -8.54 3.47
CA LEU A 237 -2.24 -7.35 3.00
C LEU A 237 -3.17 -6.54 2.09
N LEU A 238 -3.28 -5.26 2.36
CA LEU A 238 -3.98 -4.31 1.50
C LEU A 238 -2.96 -3.33 0.92
N PHE A 239 -2.80 -3.34 -0.39
CA PHE A 239 -1.99 -2.37 -1.11
C PHE A 239 -2.87 -1.28 -1.69
N ILE A 240 -2.49 -0.02 -1.47
CA ILE A 240 -3.15 1.15 -2.06
C ILE A 240 -2.10 1.92 -2.85
N ASP A 241 -2.19 1.88 -4.14
CA ASP A 241 -1.28 2.60 -5.04
C ASP A 241 -2.06 3.56 -5.94
N ASN A 242 -2.19 4.81 -5.63
CA ASN A 242 -1.46 5.48 -4.55
C ASN A 242 -2.44 6.35 -3.74
N ILE A 243 -2.17 6.49 -2.46
CA ILE A 243 -3.08 7.21 -1.53
C ILE A 243 -3.21 8.71 -1.85
N TYR A 244 -2.18 9.34 -2.42
CA TYR A 244 -2.26 10.72 -2.85
C TYR A 244 -3.33 10.95 -3.92
N ARG A 245 -3.48 10.02 -4.87
CA ARG A 245 -4.51 10.11 -5.92
C ARG A 245 -5.91 9.88 -5.37
N TYR A 246 -6.05 9.13 -4.28
CA TYR A 246 -7.30 9.06 -3.52
C TYR A 246 -7.70 10.45 -3.00
N THR A 247 -6.77 11.19 -2.41
CA THR A 247 -7.06 12.56 -1.92
C THR A 247 -7.36 13.52 -3.07
N LEU A 248 -6.67 13.42 -4.20
CA LEU A 248 -6.95 14.23 -5.39
C LEU A 248 -8.34 13.95 -5.98
N ALA A 249 -8.74 12.68 -6.07
CA ALA A 249 -10.07 12.32 -6.51
C ALA A 249 -11.16 12.92 -5.60
N GLY A 250 -10.92 12.91 -4.29
CA GLY A 250 -11.78 13.58 -3.31
C GLY A 250 -11.84 15.09 -3.52
N THR A 251 -10.73 15.74 -3.86
CA THR A 251 -10.69 17.17 -4.20
C THR A 251 -11.51 17.47 -5.45
N GLU A 252 -11.38 16.69 -6.50
CA GLU A 252 -12.16 16.83 -7.73
C GLU A 252 -13.67 16.66 -7.47
N VAL A 253 -14.07 15.64 -6.74
CA VAL A 253 -15.46 15.40 -6.36
C VAL A 253 -16.00 16.57 -5.52
N SER A 254 -15.25 17.03 -4.53
CA SER A 254 -15.65 18.17 -3.69
C SER A 254 -15.88 19.45 -4.50
N ALA A 255 -15.01 19.74 -5.47
CA ALA A 255 -15.17 20.87 -6.37
C ALA A 255 -16.42 20.74 -7.24
N LEU A 256 -16.66 19.55 -7.80
CA LEU A 256 -17.85 19.26 -8.60
C LEU A 256 -19.16 19.38 -7.80
N LEU A 257 -19.12 19.05 -6.51
CA LEU A 257 -20.25 19.21 -5.60
C LEU A 257 -20.46 20.66 -5.14
N GLY A 258 -19.59 21.59 -5.56
CA GLY A 258 -19.69 23.01 -5.22
C GLY A 258 -19.29 23.34 -3.78
N ARG A 259 -18.50 22.51 -3.12
CA ARG A 259 -17.97 22.78 -1.78
C ARG A 259 -16.84 23.80 -1.88
N MET A 260 -16.81 24.73 -0.91
CA MET A 260 -15.73 25.69 -0.83
C MET A 260 -14.41 24.99 -0.45
N PRO A 261 -13.33 25.19 -1.23
CA PRO A 261 -12.05 24.55 -0.91
C PRO A 261 -11.45 25.13 0.38
N SER A 262 -10.67 24.32 1.07
CA SER A 262 -9.83 24.74 2.18
C SER A 262 -8.62 25.56 1.70
N ALA A 263 -7.79 26.02 2.62
CA ALA A 263 -6.49 26.57 2.29
C ALA A 263 -5.70 25.57 1.40
N VAL A 264 -4.92 26.08 0.44
CA VAL A 264 -4.15 25.29 -0.52
C VAL A 264 -4.99 24.50 -1.56
N GLY A 265 -6.32 24.63 -1.54
CA GLY A 265 -7.20 24.09 -2.57
C GLY A 265 -7.74 22.67 -2.37
N TYR A 266 -7.38 22.01 -1.27
CA TYR A 266 -7.95 20.71 -0.94
C TYR A 266 -9.40 20.79 -0.44
N GLN A 267 -10.10 19.66 -0.46
CA GLN A 267 -11.44 19.55 0.10
C GLN A 267 -11.47 19.82 1.61
N PRO A 268 -12.52 20.45 2.14
CA PRO A 268 -12.63 20.70 3.58
C PRO A 268 -12.82 19.42 4.40
N THR A 269 -13.21 18.32 3.74
CA THR A 269 -13.46 16.99 4.34
C THR A 269 -12.25 16.05 4.23
N LEU A 270 -11.07 16.55 3.86
CA LEU A 270 -9.87 15.73 3.63
C LEU A 270 -9.53 14.80 4.82
N ALA A 271 -9.46 15.36 6.02
CA ALA A 271 -9.13 14.61 7.21
C ALA A 271 -10.20 13.56 7.55
N GLU A 272 -11.48 13.88 7.35
CA GLU A 272 -12.59 12.97 7.58
C GLU A 272 -12.61 11.81 6.58
N GLU A 273 -12.42 12.10 5.30
CA GLU A 273 -12.35 11.08 4.25
C GLU A 273 -11.17 10.14 4.47
N MET A 274 -10.00 10.67 4.79
CA MET A 274 -8.83 9.88 5.12
C MET A 274 -9.05 9.05 6.38
N GLY A 275 -9.61 9.62 7.43
CA GLY A 275 -9.92 8.94 8.68
C GLY A 275 -10.89 7.78 8.49
N ARG A 276 -11.95 7.98 7.72
CA ARG A 276 -12.93 6.92 7.41
C ARG A 276 -12.29 5.73 6.68
N LEU A 277 -11.37 5.97 5.78
CA LEU A 277 -10.61 4.92 5.11
C LEU A 277 -9.65 4.23 6.08
N GLN A 278 -8.81 5.00 6.76
CA GLN A 278 -7.70 4.49 7.56
C GLN A 278 -8.15 3.73 8.82
N GLU A 279 -9.20 4.17 9.49
CA GLU A 279 -9.69 3.53 10.72
C GLU A 279 -10.31 2.15 10.50
N ARG A 280 -10.71 1.83 9.27
CA ARG A 280 -11.17 0.48 8.90
C ARG A 280 -10.01 -0.50 8.75
N ILE A 281 -8.80 0.00 8.53
CA ILE A 281 -7.59 -0.80 8.36
C ILE A 281 -7.02 -1.09 9.74
N THR A 282 -7.36 -2.23 10.31
CA THR A 282 -6.98 -2.59 11.67
C THR A 282 -7.03 -4.11 11.90
N SER A 283 -6.40 -4.56 12.97
CA SER A 283 -6.57 -5.92 13.49
C SER A 283 -7.85 -6.02 14.31
N THR A 284 -8.54 -7.13 14.14
CA THR A 284 -9.67 -7.52 14.99
C THR A 284 -9.32 -8.80 15.76
N LYS A 285 -10.21 -9.23 16.65
CA LYS A 285 -10.05 -10.51 17.36
C LYS A 285 -10.03 -11.73 16.45
N THR A 286 -10.49 -11.60 15.21
CA THR A 286 -10.55 -12.68 14.21
C THR A 286 -9.39 -12.70 13.26
N GLY A 287 -8.96 -11.56 12.74
CA GLY A 287 -7.91 -11.47 11.74
C GLY A 287 -7.30 -10.06 11.67
N SER A 288 -6.43 -9.84 10.68
CA SER A 288 -5.73 -8.56 10.53
C SER A 288 -5.76 -8.06 9.09
N ILE A 289 -5.78 -6.72 8.93
CA ILE A 289 -5.44 -6.04 7.68
C ILE A 289 -4.21 -5.19 7.94
N THR A 290 -3.12 -5.50 7.26
CA THR A 290 -1.92 -4.66 7.22
C THR A 290 -1.90 -3.93 5.89
N SER A 291 -1.83 -2.61 5.89
CA SER A 291 -1.82 -1.84 4.66
C SER A 291 -0.42 -1.36 4.29
N ILE A 292 -0.15 -1.41 2.99
CA ILE A 292 1.03 -0.79 2.37
C ILE A 292 0.52 0.22 1.37
N GLN A 293 0.73 1.49 1.67
CA GLN A 293 0.21 2.61 0.92
C GLN A 293 1.34 3.33 0.23
N ALA A 294 1.34 3.33 -1.09
CA ALA A 294 2.27 4.15 -1.83
C ALA A 294 1.90 5.63 -1.63
N VAL A 295 2.85 6.42 -1.19
CA VAL A 295 2.66 7.84 -0.91
C VAL A 295 3.50 8.66 -1.89
N TYR A 296 2.87 9.60 -2.56
CA TYR A 296 3.53 10.63 -3.34
C TYR A 296 3.54 11.93 -2.55
N VAL A 297 4.68 12.57 -2.52
CA VAL A 297 4.86 13.87 -1.84
C VAL A 297 5.07 14.95 -2.90
N PRO A 298 4.10 15.84 -3.14
CA PRO A 298 4.22 16.90 -4.13
C PRO A 298 5.39 17.83 -3.81
N ALA A 299 6.27 18.05 -4.79
CA ALA A 299 7.44 18.91 -4.67
C ALA A 299 8.35 18.61 -3.46
N ASP A 300 8.33 17.37 -2.97
CA ASP A 300 9.02 16.92 -1.76
C ASP A 300 8.65 17.71 -0.48
N ASP A 301 7.46 18.34 -0.50
CA ASP A 301 6.94 19.12 0.62
C ASP A 301 6.07 18.24 1.56
N LEU A 302 6.67 17.79 2.65
CA LEU A 302 6.00 17.01 3.69
C LEU A 302 4.94 17.81 4.47
N THR A 303 4.89 19.12 4.32
CA THR A 303 3.90 19.98 4.98
C THR A 303 2.62 20.15 4.15
N ASP A 304 2.62 19.69 2.90
CA ASP A 304 1.41 19.65 2.08
C ASP A 304 0.29 18.88 2.80
N PRO A 305 -0.95 19.38 2.80
CA PRO A 305 -2.04 18.77 3.58
C PRO A 305 -2.32 17.30 3.29
N SER A 306 -2.13 16.83 2.06
CA SER A 306 -2.40 15.44 1.71
C SER A 306 -1.39 14.47 2.34
N PRO A 307 -0.07 14.59 2.12
CA PRO A 307 0.89 13.75 2.82
C PRO A 307 0.85 13.96 4.34
N ALA A 308 0.72 15.17 4.84
CA ALA A 308 0.66 15.44 6.28
C ALA A 308 -0.50 14.69 6.95
N THR A 309 -1.68 14.68 6.35
CA THR A 309 -2.85 13.94 6.87
C THR A 309 -2.61 12.43 6.79
N THR A 310 -1.99 11.95 5.72
CA THR A 310 -1.65 10.53 5.57
C THR A 310 -0.64 10.08 6.61
N PHE A 311 0.43 10.83 6.84
CA PHE A 311 1.46 10.52 7.83
C PHE A 311 0.91 10.36 9.24
N ALA A 312 -0.12 11.11 9.60
CA ALA A 312 -0.73 11.00 10.93
C ALA A 312 -1.29 9.60 11.22
N HIS A 313 -1.63 8.84 10.19
CA HIS A 313 -2.16 7.48 10.30
C HIS A 313 -1.11 6.38 10.18
N LEU A 314 0.10 6.68 9.69
CA LEU A 314 1.11 5.66 9.43
C LEU A 314 1.84 5.20 10.69
N ASP A 315 2.05 3.89 10.79
CA ASP A 315 2.82 3.25 11.86
C ASP A 315 4.29 3.03 11.46
N ALA A 316 4.54 2.85 10.18
CA ALA A 316 5.88 2.67 9.62
C ALA A 316 6.01 3.36 8.26
N THR A 317 7.24 3.73 7.95
CA THR A 317 7.61 4.37 6.69
C THR A 317 8.79 3.65 6.07
N VAL A 318 8.61 3.16 4.86
CA VAL A 318 9.67 2.53 4.05
C VAL A 318 10.04 3.48 2.93
N VAL A 319 11.28 3.93 2.92
CA VAL A 319 11.82 4.83 1.90
C VAL A 319 12.71 4.06 0.95
N LEU A 320 12.34 4.03 -0.33
CA LEU A 320 13.16 3.47 -1.40
C LEU A 320 14.05 4.55 -2.01
N SER A 321 15.36 4.32 -1.97
CA SER A 321 16.36 5.29 -2.38
C SER A 321 16.94 4.98 -3.77
N ARG A 322 16.94 5.98 -4.63
CA ARG A 322 17.58 5.90 -5.93
C ARG A 322 19.12 5.77 -5.83
N GLN A 323 19.69 6.37 -4.79
CA GLN A 323 21.12 6.27 -4.54
C GLN A 323 21.52 4.83 -4.20
N ILE A 324 20.75 4.16 -3.34
CA ILE A 324 20.97 2.76 -2.96
C ILE A 324 20.76 1.84 -4.18
N ALA A 325 19.72 2.09 -4.97
CA ALA A 325 19.47 1.34 -6.21
C ALA A 325 20.63 1.48 -7.21
N SER A 326 21.23 2.66 -7.33
CA SER A 326 22.39 2.91 -8.21
C SER A 326 23.63 2.15 -7.80
N LEU A 327 23.74 1.74 -6.54
CA LEU A 327 24.81 0.88 -6.02
C LEU A 327 24.55 -0.61 -6.28
N GLY A 328 23.41 -0.95 -6.92
CA GLY A 328 23.01 -2.32 -7.15
C GLY A 328 22.50 -3.05 -5.90
N ILE A 329 22.17 -2.33 -4.83
CA ILE A 329 21.64 -2.90 -3.59
C ILE A 329 20.12 -2.96 -3.70
N TYR A 330 19.58 -4.17 -3.71
CA TYR A 330 18.14 -4.44 -3.74
C TYR A 330 17.74 -5.42 -2.63
N PRO A 331 16.65 -5.15 -1.88
CA PRO A 331 15.73 -4.01 -2.03
C PRO A 331 16.43 -2.69 -1.68
N ALA A 332 16.11 -1.63 -2.43
CA ALA A 332 16.75 -0.32 -2.29
C ALA A 332 16.16 0.51 -1.13
N VAL A 333 15.87 -0.12 -0.01
CA VAL A 333 15.33 0.52 1.19
C VAL A 333 16.44 1.31 1.89
N ASP A 334 16.17 2.58 2.17
CA ASP A 334 17.08 3.42 2.95
C ASP A 334 16.92 3.13 4.44
N PRO A 335 17.95 2.55 5.10
CA PRO A 335 17.84 2.17 6.50
C PRO A 335 17.93 3.35 7.47
N LEU A 336 18.34 4.52 7.02
CA LEU A 336 18.41 5.75 7.83
C LEU A 336 17.14 6.58 7.74
N ASP A 337 16.51 6.62 6.56
CA ASP A 337 15.29 7.40 6.33
C ASP A 337 14.00 6.60 6.59
N SER A 338 14.10 5.27 6.64
CA SER A 338 12.96 4.40 6.98
C SER A 338 12.79 4.28 8.49
N THR A 339 11.55 4.32 8.95
CA THR A 339 11.20 4.33 10.36
C THR A 339 10.03 3.42 10.69
N SER A 340 9.92 2.96 11.93
CA SER A 340 8.75 2.27 12.45
C SER A 340 8.53 2.60 13.92
N ARG A 341 7.28 2.81 14.31
CA ARG A 341 6.88 2.94 15.72
C ARG A 341 7.09 1.63 16.48
N GLN A 342 7.13 0.50 15.78
CA GLN A 342 7.37 -0.82 16.37
C GLN A 342 8.83 -1.04 16.79
N LEU A 343 9.76 -0.24 16.28
CA LEU A 343 11.17 -0.31 16.69
C LEU A 343 11.38 0.35 18.06
N ASP A 344 10.83 -0.30 19.06
CA ASP A 344 10.87 0.07 20.49
C ASP A 344 11.30 -1.15 21.31
N PRO A 345 12.19 -1.01 22.30
CA PRO A 345 12.65 -2.14 23.11
C PRO A 345 11.54 -2.94 23.80
N LEU A 346 10.40 -2.27 24.10
CA LEU A 346 9.24 -2.92 24.74
C LEU A 346 8.44 -3.78 23.75
N VAL A 347 8.54 -3.52 22.46
CA VAL A 347 7.82 -4.25 21.40
C VAL A 347 8.71 -5.33 20.78
N VAL A 348 9.87 -4.94 20.25
CA VAL A 348 10.76 -5.85 19.52
C VAL A 348 11.73 -6.61 20.42
N GLY A 349 11.86 -6.19 21.66
CA GLY A 349 12.86 -6.70 22.60
C GLY A 349 14.20 -5.95 22.50
N LYS A 350 14.98 -6.05 23.56
CA LYS A 350 16.24 -5.31 23.71
C LYS A 350 17.27 -5.67 22.64
N GLU A 351 17.43 -6.96 22.35
CA GLU A 351 18.43 -7.43 21.38
C GLU A 351 18.18 -6.87 19.98
N HIS A 352 16.97 -6.98 19.48
CA HIS A 352 16.59 -6.46 18.17
C HIS A 352 16.82 -4.94 18.12
N TYR A 353 16.33 -4.22 19.12
CA TYR A 353 16.48 -2.77 19.18
C TYR A 353 17.96 -2.33 19.21
N ASP A 354 18.77 -2.96 20.05
CA ASP A 354 20.19 -2.62 20.18
C ASP A 354 20.96 -2.88 18.88
N VAL A 355 20.69 -4.00 18.22
CA VAL A 355 21.32 -4.33 16.92
C VAL A 355 20.90 -3.33 15.84
N ALA A 356 19.62 -3.02 15.74
CA ALA A 356 19.11 -2.05 14.78
C ALA A 356 19.73 -0.67 14.98
N ARG A 357 19.85 -0.21 16.23
CA ARG A 357 20.48 1.07 16.57
C ARG A 357 21.96 1.09 16.26
N LYS A 358 22.69 0.02 16.56
CA LYS A 358 24.11 -0.11 16.20
C LYS A 358 24.32 -0.05 14.69
N VAL A 359 23.48 -0.75 13.93
CA VAL A 359 23.49 -0.71 12.47
C VAL A 359 23.26 0.70 11.96
N GLN A 360 22.23 1.39 12.45
CA GLN A 360 21.92 2.76 12.05
C GLN A 360 23.07 3.73 12.41
N ASN A 361 23.63 3.63 13.60
CA ASN A 361 24.74 4.47 14.03
C ASN A 361 26.00 4.25 13.16
N THR A 362 26.31 3.00 12.82
CA THR A 362 27.42 2.65 11.94
C THR A 362 27.23 3.24 10.54
N LEU A 363 26.04 3.13 9.98
CA LEU A 363 25.71 3.70 8.67
C LEU A 363 25.69 5.24 8.69
N GLN A 364 25.20 5.84 9.77
CA GLN A 364 25.20 7.30 9.93
C GLN A 364 26.63 7.84 10.00
N ARG A 365 27.49 7.21 10.79
CA ARG A 365 28.89 7.58 10.86
C ARG A 365 29.59 7.44 9.50
N TYR A 366 29.31 6.36 8.78
CA TYR A 366 29.83 6.19 7.43
C TYR A 366 29.37 7.30 6.47
N LYS A 367 28.09 7.68 6.55
CA LYS A 367 27.54 8.79 5.75
C LYS A 367 28.29 10.11 6.02
N GLU A 368 28.60 10.41 7.27
CA GLU A 368 29.40 11.58 7.67
C GLU A 368 30.85 11.52 7.15
N LEU A 369 31.44 10.32 7.11
CA LEU A 369 32.79 10.11 6.65
C LEU A 369 32.96 10.11 5.11
N LYS A 370 31.86 9.91 4.35
CA LYS A 370 31.93 9.81 2.89
C LYS A 370 32.57 11.03 2.23
N ASP A 371 32.29 12.22 2.69
CA ASP A 371 32.85 13.46 2.16
C ASP A 371 34.34 13.57 2.48
N ILE A 372 34.73 13.16 3.68
CA ILE A 372 36.13 13.14 4.10
C ILE A 372 36.92 12.12 3.27
N ILE A 373 36.35 10.93 3.05
CA ILE A 373 36.96 9.88 2.23
C ILE A 373 37.16 10.34 0.78
N ALA A 374 36.15 11.05 0.23
CA ALA A 374 36.19 11.54 -1.14
C ALA A 374 37.30 12.61 -1.36
N ILE A 375 37.59 13.40 -0.35
CA ILE A 375 38.58 14.51 -0.43
C ILE A 375 39.96 14.04 -0.01
N LEU A 376 40.11 13.35 1.10
CA LEU A 376 41.38 13.05 1.75
C LEU A 376 41.82 11.58 1.58
N GLY A 377 40.88 10.68 1.17
CA GLY A 377 41.16 9.25 1.07
C GLY A 377 40.95 8.50 2.40
N MET A 378 41.02 7.17 2.33
CA MET A 378 40.83 6.28 3.48
C MET A 378 42.02 6.34 4.49
N ASP A 379 43.20 6.71 4.03
CA ASP A 379 44.42 6.67 4.83
C ASP A 379 44.45 7.73 5.92
N GLU A 380 43.69 8.81 5.75
CA GLU A 380 43.57 9.89 6.74
C GLU A 380 42.59 9.60 7.88
N LEU A 381 41.85 8.49 7.79
CA LEU A 381 40.91 8.09 8.84
C LEU A 381 41.61 7.43 10.03
N SER A 382 41.07 7.62 11.23
CA SER A 382 41.48 6.86 12.41
C SER A 382 41.21 5.36 12.21
N GLU A 383 41.90 4.52 12.97
CA GLU A 383 41.65 3.06 12.93
C GLU A 383 40.19 2.71 13.27
N GLU A 384 39.62 3.45 14.22
CA GLU A 384 38.22 3.29 14.60
C GLU A 384 37.28 3.62 13.43
N ASP A 385 37.51 4.75 12.76
CA ASP A 385 36.71 5.16 11.60
C ASP A 385 36.90 4.22 10.40
N ARG A 386 38.12 3.71 10.16
CA ARG A 386 38.34 2.68 9.12
C ARG A 386 37.56 1.39 9.41
N SER A 387 37.56 0.94 10.66
CA SER A 387 36.80 -0.22 11.08
C SER A 387 35.29 0.01 10.89
N THR A 388 34.81 1.19 11.27
CA THR A 388 33.41 1.60 11.09
C THR A 388 33.02 1.60 9.61
N VAL A 389 33.84 2.17 8.74
CA VAL A 389 33.61 2.17 7.28
C VAL A 389 33.56 0.75 6.71
N ALA A 390 34.51 -0.11 7.11
CA ALA A 390 34.55 -1.49 6.65
C ALA A 390 33.28 -2.26 7.06
N ARG A 391 32.84 -2.12 8.29
CA ARG A 391 31.60 -2.73 8.79
C ARG A 391 30.36 -2.13 8.10
N ALA A 392 30.29 -0.82 7.91
CA ALA A 392 29.19 -0.15 7.22
C ALA A 392 29.01 -0.65 5.78
N ARG A 393 30.10 -0.85 5.04
CA ARG A 393 30.06 -1.40 3.68
C ARG A 393 29.54 -2.84 3.67
N LYS A 394 29.93 -3.66 4.63
CA LYS A 394 29.39 -5.02 4.80
C LYS A 394 27.90 -4.99 5.13
N ILE A 395 27.46 -4.08 6.00
CA ILE A 395 26.06 -3.88 6.35
C ILE A 395 25.25 -3.48 5.12
N GLU A 396 25.69 -2.49 4.35
CA GLU A 396 24.99 -2.07 3.12
C GLU A 396 24.82 -3.24 2.15
N ARG A 397 25.84 -4.06 1.95
CA ARG A 397 25.77 -5.24 1.08
C ARG A 397 24.92 -6.34 1.66
N PHE A 398 24.95 -6.56 2.96
CA PHE A 398 24.14 -7.59 3.62
C PHE A 398 22.64 -7.24 3.66
N PHE A 399 22.27 -5.98 3.51
CA PHE A 399 20.89 -5.59 3.28
C PHE A 399 20.37 -6.04 1.93
N SER A 400 21.23 -6.24 0.95
CA SER A 400 20.81 -6.82 -0.33
C SER A 400 20.36 -8.27 -0.14
N GLN A 401 19.33 -8.65 -0.86
CA GLN A 401 18.70 -9.95 -0.72
C GLN A 401 18.06 -10.36 -2.04
N PRO A 402 18.30 -11.59 -2.51
CA PRO A 402 17.61 -12.07 -3.71
C PRO A 402 16.15 -12.35 -3.40
N PHE A 403 15.26 -11.87 -4.28
CA PHE A 403 13.82 -12.08 -4.19
C PHE A 403 13.37 -13.23 -5.06
N PHE A 404 12.38 -14.00 -4.58
CA PHE A 404 11.77 -15.08 -5.34
C PHE A 404 11.12 -14.58 -6.63
N VAL A 405 10.42 -13.45 -6.54
CA VAL A 405 9.75 -12.85 -7.70
C VAL A 405 10.71 -12.29 -8.75
N ALA A 406 11.97 -12.10 -8.40
CA ALA A 406 13.01 -11.61 -9.28
C ALA A 406 13.92 -12.73 -9.86
N GLU A 407 13.73 -13.99 -9.48
CA GLU A 407 14.56 -15.12 -9.95
C GLU A 407 14.68 -15.20 -11.46
N VAL A 408 13.57 -14.96 -12.17
CA VAL A 408 13.52 -15.01 -13.64
C VAL A 408 14.44 -13.96 -14.27
N PHE A 409 14.63 -12.83 -13.62
CA PHE A 409 15.44 -11.71 -14.12
C PHE A 409 16.89 -11.76 -13.66
N THR A 410 17.12 -12.20 -12.43
CA THR A 410 18.44 -12.16 -11.80
C THR A 410 19.21 -13.48 -11.93
N GLY A 411 18.49 -14.59 -12.14
CA GLY A 411 19.08 -15.94 -12.11
C GLY A 411 19.53 -16.40 -10.72
N ALA A 412 19.29 -15.60 -9.70
CA ALA A 412 19.60 -15.94 -8.31
C ALA A 412 18.36 -16.49 -7.61
N SER A 413 18.51 -17.60 -6.88
CA SER A 413 17.42 -18.16 -6.09
C SER A 413 17.01 -17.21 -4.96
N GLY A 414 15.71 -16.96 -4.83
CA GLY A 414 15.15 -16.10 -3.80
C GLY A 414 15.38 -16.64 -2.39
N LYS A 415 15.38 -15.75 -1.42
CA LYS A 415 15.60 -16.07 -0.01
C LYS A 415 14.57 -15.41 0.88
N TYR A 416 13.95 -16.19 1.73
CA TYR A 416 13.20 -15.73 2.90
C TYR A 416 14.11 -15.81 4.12
N VAL A 417 14.36 -14.70 4.79
CA VAL A 417 15.23 -14.67 5.97
C VAL A 417 14.39 -14.39 7.21
N SER A 418 14.40 -15.31 8.17
CA SER A 418 13.68 -15.12 9.42
C SER A 418 14.23 -13.94 10.21
N LEU A 419 13.40 -13.30 11.02
CA LEU A 419 13.82 -12.18 11.88
C LEU A 419 14.98 -12.58 12.79
N LYS A 420 14.96 -13.80 13.35
CA LYS A 420 16.02 -14.33 14.20
C LYS A 420 17.36 -14.38 13.48
N GLU A 421 17.39 -14.88 12.25
CA GLU A 421 18.60 -14.95 11.43
C GLU A 421 19.08 -13.57 10.99
N THR A 422 18.16 -12.67 10.71
CA THR A 422 18.47 -11.25 10.40
C THR A 422 19.18 -10.59 11.58
N ILE A 423 18.62 -10.69 12.78
CA ILE A 423 19.24 -10.11 14.01
C ILE A 423 20.60 -10.74 14.25
N ARG A 424 20.72 -12.06 14.17
CA ARG A 424 21.98 -12.78 14.36
C ARG A 424 23.05 -12.30 13.39
N GLY A 425 22.74 -12.21 12.11
CA GLY A 425 23.68 -11.81 11.08
C GLY A 425 24.18 -10.37 11.25
N PHE A 426 23.29 -9.43 11.44
CA PHE A 426 23.69 -8.04 11.66
C PHE A 426 24.42 -7.83 12.98
N LYS A 427 24.05 -8.56 14.05
CA LYS A 427 24.78 -8.54 15.31
C LYS A 427 26.23 -8.96 15.12
N MET A 428 26.50 -10.05 14.43
CA MET A 428 27.86 -10.54 14.15
C MET A 428 28.68 -9.50 13.36
N ILE A 429 28.07 -8.80 12.41
CA ILE A 429 28.76 -7.76 11.64
C ILE A 429 29.14 -6.57 12.54
N VAL A 430 28.19 -6.03 13.32
CA VAL A 430 28.44 -4.84 14.15
C VAL A 430 29.35 -5.12 15.35
N GLU A 431 29.41 -6.37 15.82
CA GLU A 431 30.31 -6.79 16.91
C GLU A 431 31.71 -7.20 16.43
N GLY A 432 31.93 -7.19 15.11
CA GLY A 432 33.24 -7.43 14.51
C GLY A 432 33.62 -8.87 14.24
N GLU A 433 32.72 -9.81 14.47
CA GLU A 433 32.98 -11.25 14.19
C GLU A 433 33.22 -11.55 12.70
N CYS A 434 32.76 -10.64 11.83
CA CYS A 434 32.89 -10.74 10.38
C CYS A 434 34.00 -9.85 9.79
N ASP A 435 34.82 -9.21 10.62
CA ASP A 435 35.81 -8.23 10.16
C ASP A 435 36.86 -8.82 9.19
N SER A 436 37.16 -10.12 9.31
CA SER A 436 38.08 -10.82 8.43
C SER A 436 37.52 -11.21 7.06
N LEU A 437 36.21 -11.12 6.86
CA LEU A 437 35.56 -11.51 5.61
C LEU A 437 35.56 -10.36 4.59
N PRO A 438 35.71 -10.67 3.28
CA PRO A 438 35.59 -9.66 2.23
C PRO A 438 34.17 -9.14 2.13
N GLU A 439 34.00 -7.86 1.82
CA GLU A 439 32.68 -7.23 1.72
C GLU A 439 31.78 -7.85 0.65
N GLN A 440 32.35 -8.39 -0.43
CA GLN A 440 31.60 -9.05 -1.49
C GLN A 440 30.88 -10.32 -1.05
N ALA A 441 31.34 -10.97 0.02
CA ALA A 441 30.70 -12.14 0.58
C ALA A 441 29.29 -11.84 1.12
N PHE A 442 29.00 -10.61 1.47
CA PHE A 442 27.71 -10.17 2.02
C PHE A 442 26.70 -9.74 0.96
N TYR A 443 27.11 -9.67 -0.31
CA TYR A 443 26.26 -9.18 -1.39
C TYR A 443 25.31 -10.28 -1.89
N MET A 444 24.00 -9.96 -1.92
CA MET A 444 22.95 -10.84 -2.44
C MET A 444 22.97 -12.24 -1.82
N VAL A 445 23.01 -12.30 -0.50
CA VAL A 445 22.90 -13.53 0.29
C VAL A 445 21.68 -13.44 1.21
N GLY A 446 21.20 -14.58 1.69
CA GLY A 446 20.13 -14.66 2.68
C GLY A 446 20.66 -14.51 4.09
N THR A 447 21.08 -15.59 4.69
CA THR A 447 21.61 -15.61 6.07
C THR A 447 23.10 -15.28 6.12
N ILE A 448 23.60 -15.01 7.33
CA ILE A 448 25.03 -14.77 7.55
C ILE A 448 25.88 -16.02 7.23
N ASP A 449 25.34 -17.22 7.42
CA ASP A 449 26.03 -18.47 7.09
C ASP A 449 26.32 -18.58 5.59
N GLU A 450 25.42 -18.07 4.74
CA GLU A 450 25.67 -17.99 3.30
C GLU A 450 26.81 -17.04 2.96
N ALA A 451 26.97 -15.95 3.72
CA ALA A 451 28.12 -15.04 3.56
C ALA A 451 29.44 -15.73 3.91
N PHE A 452 29.46 -16.52 4.98
CA PHE A 452 30.64 -17.32 5.34
C PHE A 452 30.99 -18.36 4.26
N GLU A 453 29.99 -19.07 3.73
CA GLU A 453 30.22 -20.02 2.64
C GLU A 453 30.69 -19.34 1.35
N LYS A 454 30.11 -18.22 1.02
CA LYS A 454 30.52 -17.42 -0.15
C LYS A 454 31.96 -16.90 -0.02
N ALA A 455 32.37 -16.50 1.19
CA ALA A 455 33.73 -16.03 1.47
C ALA A 455 34.80 -17.10 1.23
N LYS A 456 34.48 -18.39 1.38
CA LYS A 456 35.42 -19.49 1.10
C LYS A 456 35.75 -19.63 -0.39
N ASN A 457 34.89 -19.10 -1.26
CA ASN A 457 35.02 -19.20 -2.72
C ASN A 457 35.49 -17.87 -3.38
N LEU A 458 35.73 -16.83 -2.59
CA LEU A 458 36.29 -15.54 -3.01
C LEU A 458 37.77 -15.44 -2.68
#